data_624da899112ce7b63d8885c058f330d2
#
_entry.id   624da899112ce7b63d8885c058f330d2
#
_cell.length_a   1.000
_cell.length_b   1.000
_cell.length_c   1.000
_cell.angle_alpha   90.00
_cell.angle_beta   90.00
_cell.angle_gamma   90.00
#
_symmetry.space_group_name_H-M   'P 1'
#
loop_
_entity.id
_entity.type
_entity.pdbx_description
1 polymer ?
#
loop_
_entity_poly.entity_id
_entity_poly.type
_entity_poly.pdbx_seq_one_letter_code
_entity_poly.pdbx_strand_id
1 'polypeptide(L)'
;SVNAAYSSPDSLEKIKQSLALNAGLVDDVAYQKTQVDVLNRNFKTIALGLLVIAVVLLLVAATLINNTIRLSLYSSRFLIKSMQLVGATKNFIRGPFLKRGLWHGFISGIIAIVMLNVVLYFIDQHFPELGQLSDLTMITALFAGMLFMGLCLSLISTFLAVNKYLRLTSGDLY
;
A
#
# COMPACT_ATOMS: atom_id res chain seq x y z
N SER A 1 18.37 -23.46 18.98
CA SER A 1 17.41 -22.60 18.30
C SER A 1 17.34 -21.25 19.02
N VAL A 2 17.83 -20.21 18.37
CA VAL A 2 17.80 -18.84 18.88
C VAL A 2 16.45 -18.24 18.52
N ASN A 3 15.76 -17.65 19.50
CA ASN A 3 14.45 -17.03 19.31
C ASN A 3 14.57 -15.84 18.33
N ALA A 4 13.60 -15.64 17.42
CA ALA A 4 13.60 -14.61 16.38
C ALA A 4 13.81 -13.16 16.91
N ALA A 5 13.50 -12.91 18.19
CA ALA A 5 13.74 -11.63 18.86
C ALA A 5 15.23 -11.26 19.00
N TYR A 6 16.15 -12.23 18.86
CA TYR A 6 17.61 -12.03 18.99
C TYR A 6 18.36 -12.07 17.65
N SER A 7 17.63 -12.10 16.53
CA SER A 7 18.22 -12.13 15.18
C SER A 7 18.65 -10.76 14.65
N SER A 8 18.57 -9.69 15.45
CA SER A 8 19.08 -8.39 15.03
C SER A 8 20.64 -8.37 15.09
N PRO A 9 21.32 -7.70 14.14
CA PRO A 9 22.78 -7.63 14.07
C PRO A 9 23.45 -7.18 15.36
N ASP A 10 22.84 -6.23 16.08
CA ASP A 10 23.33 -5.70 17.37
C ASP A 10 23.26 -6.74 18.51
N SER A 11 22.22 -7.58 18.50
CA SER A 11 22.05 -8.63 19.51
C SER A 11 23.06 -9.77 19.32
N LEU A 12 23.35 -10.12 18.06
CA LEU A 12 24.36 -11.11 17.70
C LEU A 12 25.78 -10.64 18.03
N GLU A 13 26.04 -9.33 17.96
CA GLU A 13 27.34 -8.76 18.35
C GLU A 13 27.58 -8.81 19.84
N LYS A 14 26.56 -8.57 20.66
CA LYS A 14 26.61 -8.73 22.13
C LYS A 14 26.80 -10.18 22.55
N ILE A 15 26.13 -11.12 21.86
CA ILE A 15 26.30 -12.56 22.11
C ILE A 15 27.72 -13.02 21.72
N LYS A 16 28.27 -12.49 20.61
CA LYS A 16 29.64 -12.79 20.20
C LYS A 16 30.68 -12.27 21.20
N GLN A 17 30.48 -11.09 21.78
CA GLN A 17 31.37 -10.54 22.79
C GLN A 17 31.34 -11.35 24.12
N SER A 18 30.16 -11.83 24.50
CA SER A 18 30.04 -12.69 25.71
C SER A 18 30.57 -14.12 25.50
N LEU A 19 30.55 -14.62 24.24
CA LEU A 19 31.13 -15.94 23.91
C LEU A 19 32.64 -15.88 23.66
N ALA A 20 33.19 -14.75 23.20
CA ALA A 20 34.62 -14.54 23.02
C ALA A 20 35.40 -14.52 24.33
N LEU A 21 34.75 -14.26 25.47
CA LEU A 21 35.32 -14.34 26.79
C LEU A 21 35.58 -15.80 27.26
N ASN A 22 34.99 -16.79 26.58
CA ASN A 22 35.21 -18.24 26.84
C ASN A 22 35.95 -18.90 25.68
N ALA A 23 37.06 -18.31 25.25
CA ALA A 23 37.84 -18.58 24.06
C ALA A 23 38.56 -19.94 24.01
N GLY A 24 37.86 -21.05 24.15
CA GLY A 24 38.43 -22.38 23.99
C GLY A 24 37.73 -23.33 23.02
N LEU A 25 36.54 -22.97 22.51
CA LEU A 25 35.65 -23.93 21.81
C LEU A 25 34.90 -23.39 20.58
N VAL A 26 35.21 -22.18 20.11
CA VAL A 26 34.38 -21.57 19.02
C VAL A 26 35.27 -20.97 17.93
N ASP A 27 35.76 -21.82 17.02
CA ASP A 27 36.50 -21.40 15.81
C ASP A 27 35.58 -21.21 14.59
N ASP A 28 34.26 -21.42 14.71
CA ASP A 28 33.35 -21.53 13.56
C ASP A 28 32.16 -20.52 13.54
N VAL A 29 32.23 -19.42 14.29
CA VAL A 29 31.15 -18.43 14.27
C VAL A 29 31.34 -17.32 13.22
N ALA A 30 32.48 -17.28 12.54
CA ALA A 30 32.84 -16.23 11.58
C ALA A 30 32.11 -16.31 10.22
N TYR A 31 31.55 -17.47 9.85
CA TYR A 31 31.05 -17.70 8.49
C TYR A 31 29.60 -17.21 8.24
N GLN A 32 28.79 -17.04 9.27
CA GLN A 32 27.38 -16.70 9.09
C GLN A 32 27.10 -15.20 9.00
N LYS A 33 27.96 -14.33 9.51
CA LYS A 33 27.74 -12.86 9.46
C LYS A 33 27.70 -12.33 8.02
N THR A 34 28.61 -12.79 7.16
CA THR A 34 28.72 -12.28 5.79
C THR A 34 27.50 -12.66 4.93
N GLN A 35 26.93 -13.85 5.17
CA GLN A 35 25.75 -14.31 4.41
C GLN A 35 24.47 -13.58 4.87
N VAL A 36 24.29 -13.36 6.18
CA VAL A 36 23.13 -12.63 6.71
C VAL A 36 23.16 -11.17 6.29
N ASP A 37 24.33 -10.52 6.29
CA ASP A 37 24.47 -9.12 5.85
C ASP A 37 24.25 -8.96 4.34
N VAL A 38 24.74 -9.90 3.52
CA VAL A 38 24.49 -9.91 2.07
C VAL A 38 23.01 -10.15 1.78
N LEU A 39 22.36 -11.08 2.47
CA LEU A 39 20.93 -11.33 2.34
C LEU A 39 20.11 -10.09 2.74
N ASN A 40 20.38 -9.49 3.90
CA ASN A 40 19.70 -8.27 4.35
C ASN A 40 19.88 -7.10 3.38
N ARG A 41 21.08 -6.93 2.83
CA ARG A 41 21.36 -5.89 1.83
C ARG A 41 20.61 -6.13 0.53
N ASN A 42 20.55 -7.37 0.06
CA ASN A 42 19.82 -7.74 -1.14
C ASN A 42 18.31 -7.57 -0.94
N PHE A 43 17.75 -8.00 0.19
CA PHE A 43 16.35 -7.77 0.53
C PHE A 43 16.00 -6.29 0.59
N LYS A 44 16.84 -5.47 1.19
CA LYS A 44 16.63 -4.02 1.26
C LYS A 44 16.66 -3.37 -0.12
N THR A 45 17.56 -3.80 -1.01
CA THR A 45 17.65 -3.30 -2.39
C THR A 45 16.43 -3.70 -3.21
N ILE A 46 15.99 -4.96 -3.10
CA ILE A 46 14.77 -5.45 -3.77
C ILE A 46 13.54 -4.71 -3.24
N ALA A 47 13.41 -4.55 -1.92
CA ALA A 47 12.31 -3.84 -1.30
C ALA A 47 12.24 -2.37 -1.77
N LEU A 48 13.40 -1.70 -1.88
CA LEU A 48 13.48 -0.33 -2.40
C LEU A 48 13.07 -0.27 -3.88
N GLY A 49 13.49 -1.23 -4.70
CA GLY A 49 13.07 -1.33 -6.10
C GLY A 49 11.56 -1.52 -6.24
N LEU A 50 10.98 -2.43 -5.45
CA LEU A 50 9.53 -2.65 -5.40
C LEU A 50 8.77 -1.40 -4.92
N LEU A 51 9.32 -0.69 -3.95
CA LEU A 51 8.72 0.55 -3.45
C LEU A 51 8.69 1.63 -4.53
N VAL A 52 9.76 1.80 -5.31
CA VAL A 52 9.79 2.75 -6.43
C VAL A 52 8.73 2.38 -7.47
N ILE A 53 8.63 1.11 -7.86
CA ILE A 53 7.61 0.64 -8.80
C ILE A 53 6.21 0.91 -8.23
N ALA A 54 5.97 0.62 -6.95
CA ALA A 54 4.68 0.88 -6.30
C ALA A 54 4.31 2.36 -6.33
N VAL A 55 5.25 3.27 -6.08
CA VAL A 55 5.02 4.72 -6.15
C VAL A 55 4.66 5.15 -7.58
N VAL A 56 5.37 4.65 -8.59
CA VAL A 56 5.05 4.95 -10.00
C VAL A 56 3.64 4.46 -10.36
N LEU A 57 3.28 3.22 -10.01
CA LEU A 57 1.95 2.68 -10.24
C LEU A 57 0.85 3.48 -9.52
N LEU A 58 1.13 3.95 -8.32
CA LEU A 58 0.23 4.80 -7.55
C LEU A 58 -0.03 6.15 -8.25
N LEU A 59 1.00 6.78 -8.79
CA LEU A 59 0.88 8.01 -9.57
C LEU A 59 0.07 7.80 -10.86
N VAL A 60 0.31 6.70 -11.56
CA VAL A 60 -0.47 6.32 -12.75
C VAL A 60 -1.94 6.10 -12.38
N ALA A 61 -2.22 5.36 -11.33
CA ALA A 61 -3.58 5.12 -10.85
C ALA A 61 -4.30 6.42 -10.48
N ALA A 62 -3.63 7.31 -9.73
CA ALA A 62 -4.18 8.61 -9.36
C ALA A 62 -4.51 9.47 -10.60
N THR A 63 -3.66 9.44 -11.62
CA THR A 63 -3.88 10.15 -12.89
C THR A 63 -5.08 9.58 -13.65
N LEU A 64 -5.20 8.25 -13.74
CA LEU A 64 -6.34 7.59 -14.38
C LEU A 64 -7.65 7.90 -13.67
N ILE A 65 -7.67 7.84 -12.34
CA ILE A 65 -8.85 8.20 -11.54
C ILE A 65 -9.24 9.66 -11.81
N ASN A 66 -8.28 10.58 -11.80
CA ASN A 66 -8.53 11.99 -12.05
C ASN A 66 -9.14 12.22 -13.45
N ASN A 67 -8.62 11.56 -14.50
CA ASN A 67 -9.14 11.64 -15.85
C ASN A 67 -10.55 11.07 -15.97
N THR A 68 -10.81 9.92 -15.36
CA THR A 68 -12.13 9.27 -15.35
C THR A 68 -13.19 10.15 -14.66
N ILE A 69 -12.83 10.76 -13.53
CA ILE A 69 -13.72 11.66 -12.80
C ILE A 69 -14.00 12.92 -13.63
N ARG A 70 -12.99 13.49 -14.30
CA ARG A 70 -13.16 14.65 -15.19
C ARG A 70 -14.15 14.35 -16.30
N LEU A 71 -14.04 13.18 -16.95
CA LEU A 71 -14.99 12.74 -17.98
C LEU A 71 -16.40 12.57 -17.42
N SER A 72 -16.54 11.97 -16.25
CA SER A 72 -17.83 11.78 -15.57
C SER A 72 -18.49 13.12 -15.22
N LEU A 73 -17.72 14.09 -14.73
CA LEU A 73 -18.21 15.44 -14.42
C LEU A 73 -18.62 16.19 -15.70
N TYR A 74 -17.84 16.06 -16.78
CA TYR A 74 -18.17 16.67 -18.07
C TYR A 74 -19.48 16.10 -18.63
N SER A 75 -19.66 14.79 -18.59
CA SER A 75 -20.91 14.12 -18.97
C SER A 75 -22.12 14.58 -18.15
N SER A 76 -21.91 14.87 -16.86
CA SER A 76 -22.97 15.30 -15.93
C SER A 76 -23.12 16.83 -15.84
N ARG A 77 -22.48 17.60 -16.71
CA ARG A 77 -22.41 19.07 -16.62
C ARG A 77 -23.77 19.77 -16.55
N PHE A 78 -24.75 19.30 -17.34
CA PHE A 78 -26.11 19.88 -17.33
C PHE A 78 -26.82 19.65 -16.01
N LEU A 79 -26.72 18.44 -15.44
CA LEU A 79 -27.28 18.09 -14.15
C LEU A 79 -26.65 18.93 -13.04
N ILE A 80 -25.32 19.12 -13.06
CA ILE A 80 -24.59 19.94 -12.10
C ILE A 80 -25.07 21.41 -12.20
N LYS A 81 -25.21 21.94 -13.42
CA LYS A 81 -25.68 23.29 -13.66
C LYS A 81 -27.11 23.49 -13.17
N SER A 82 -28.02 22.56 -13.43
CA SER A 82 -29.40 22.59 -12.93
C SER A 82 -29.44 22.59 -11.40
N MET A 83 -28.65 21.76 -10.75
CA MET A 83 -28.53 21.75 -9.28
C MET A 83 -28.02 23.09 -8.73
N GLN A 84 -27.04 23.71 -9.40
CA GLN A 84 -26.52 25.02 -8.99
C GLN A 84 -27.56 26.13 -9.13
N LEU A 85 -28.37 26.10 -10.18
CA LEU A 85 -29.46 27.09 -10.41
C LEU A 85 -30.55 27.02 -9.33
N VAL A 86 -30.81 25.82 -8.80
CA VAL A 86 -31.75 25.61 -7.67
C VAL A 86 -31.10 25.93 -6.32
N GLY A 87 -29.82 26.32 -6.29
CA GLY A 87 -29.12 26.70 -5.06
C GLY A 87 -28.48 25.56 -4.31
N ALA A 88 -28.22 24.41 -4.95
CA ALA A 88 -27.54 23.30 -4.32
C ALA A 88 -26.10 23.65 -3.90
N THR A 89 -25.75 23.28 -2.67
CA THR A 89 -24.41 23.52 -2.13
C THR A 89 -23.35 22.63 -2.82
N LYS A 90 -22.09 23.10 -2.86
CA LYS A 90 -20.97 22.35 -3.44
C LYS A 90 -20.82 20.95 -2.81
N ASN A 91 -21.10 20.83 -1.52
CA ASN A 91 -21.03 19.55 -0.81
C ASN A 91 -22.11 18.56 -1.25
N PHE A 92 -23.31 19.05 -1.53
CA PHE A 92 -24.39 18.24 -2.07
C PHE A 92 -24.03 17.67 -3.45
N ILE A 93 -23.48 18.51 -4.34
CA ILE A 93 -23.06 18.11 -5.68
C ILE A 93 -21.93 17.08 -5.64
N ARG A 94 -21.00 17.17 -4.68
CA ARG A 94 -19.89 16.23 -4.50
C ARG A 94 -20.33 14.85 -4.02
N GLY A 95 -21.38 14.77 -3.22
CA GLY A 95 -21.84 13.55 -2.55
C GLY A 95 -21.90 12.31 -3.46
N PRO A 96 -22.63 12.35 -4.59
CA PRO A 96 -22.74 11.22 -5.50
C PRO A 96 -21.40 10.73 -6.08
N PHE A 97 -20.48 11.66 -6.37
CA PHE A 97 -19.16 11.32 -6.91
C PHE A 97 -18.26 10.68 -5.86
N LEU A 98 -18.28 11.20 -4.62
CA LEU A 98 -17.54 10.59 -3.51
C LEU A 98 -18.05 9.19 -3.18
N LYS A 99 -19.37 8.99 -3.20
CA LYS A 99 -19.97 7.66 -2.99
C LYS A 99 -19.53 6.66 -4.06
N ARG A 100 -19.48 7.06 -5.32
CA ARG A 100 -18.93 6.22 -6.40
C ARG A 100 -17.44 5.93 -6.19
N GLY A 101 -16.65 6.95 -5.83
CA GLY A 101 -15.24 6.78 -5.50
C GLY A 101 -15.01 5.79 -4.36
N LEU A 102 -15.80 5.89 -3.29
CA LEU A 102 -15.76 4.95 -2.17
C LEU A 102 -16.03 3.51 -2.62
N TRP A 103 -17.06 3.33 -3.45
CA TRP A 103 -17.43 2.03 -3.97
C TRP A 103 -16.33 1.42 -4.86
N HIS A 104 -15.74 2.23 -5.73
CA HIS A 104 -14.59 1.79 -6.54
C HIS A 104 -13.37 1.43 -5.69
N GLY A 105 -13.05 2.24 -4.67
CA GLY A 105 -11.97 1.95 -3.73
C GLY A 105 -12.18 0.64 -2.96
N PHE A 106 -13.42 0.38 -2.55
CA PHE A 106 -13.79 -0.86 -1.86
C PHE A 106 -13.64 -2.10 -2.76
N ILE A 107 -14.20 -2.04 -3.98
CA ILE A 107 -14.10 -3.16 -4.94
C ILE A 107 -12.63 -3.43 -5.30
N SER A 108 -11.86 -2.39 -5.60
CA SER A 108 -10.44 -2.56 -5.95
C SER A 108 -9.63 -3.15 -4.78
N GLY A 109 -9.94 -2.77 -3.55
CA GLY A 109 -9.33 -3.34 -2.35
C GLY A 109 -9.63 -4.84 -2.20
N ILE A 110 -10.88 -5.26 -2.44
CA ILE A 110 -11.25 -6.69 -2.41
C ILE A 110 -10.50 -7.46 -3.51
N ILE A 111 -10.46 -6.94 -4.73
CA ILE A 111 -9.73 -7.59 -5.84
C ILE A 111 -8.25 -7.75 -5.49
N ALA A 112 -7.62 -6.72 -4.90
CA ALA A 112 -6.23 -6.78 -4.48
C ALA A 112 -5.99 -7.85 -3.42
N ILE A 113 -6.89 -7.98 -2.42
CA ILE A 113 -6.83 -9.03 -1.40
C ILE A 113 -6.95 -10.42 -2.03
N VAL A 114 -7.89 -10.61 -2.95
CA VAL A 114 -8.06 -11.90 -3.64
C VAL A 114 -6.80 -12.25 -4.44
N MET A 115 -6.23 -11.30 -5.19
CA MET A 115 -4.99 -11.53 -5.93
C MET A 115 -3.83 -11.89 -5.00
N LEU A 116 -3.71 -11.18 -3.88
CA LEU A 116 -2.65 -11.49 -2.89
C LEU A 116 -2.84 -12.89 -2.29
N ASN A 117 -4.07 -13.29 -1.96
CA ASN A 117 -4.34 -14.65 -1.48
C ASN A 117 -3.94 -15.72 -2.49
N VAL A 118 -4.21 -15.51 -3.78
CA VAL A 118 -3.79 -16.43 -4.83
C VAL A 118 -2.26 -16.55 -4.86
N VAL A 119 -1.55 -15.42 -4.78
CA VAL A 119 -0.07 -15.42 -4.76
C VAL A 119 0.46 -16.15 -3.52
N LEU A 120 -0.10 -15.87 -2.33
CA LEU A 120 0.29 -16.56 -1.09
C LEU A 120 0.04 -18.07 -1.16
N TYR A 121 -1.08 -18.49 -1.73
CA TYR A 121 -1.39 -19.91 -1.95
C TYR A 121 -0.34 -20.60 -2.85
N PHE A 122 0.06 -19.96 -3.95
CA PHE A 122 1.12 -20.49 -4.81
C PHE A 122 2.48 -20.57 -4.11
N ILE A 123 2.82 -19.57 -3.28
CA ILE A 123 4.06 -19.57 -2.50
C ILE A 123 4.06 -20.71 -1.49
N ASP A 124 2.98 -20.89 -0.75
CA ASP A 124 2.84 -21.94 0.26
C ASP A 124 2.96 -23.34 -0.36
N GLN A 125 2.40 -23.54 -1.57
CA GLN A 125 2.48 -24.81 -2.28
C GLN A 125 3.90 -25.14 -2.78
N HIS A 126 4.69 -24.14 -3.17
CA HIS A 126 6.04 -24.36 -3.74
C HIS A 126 7.17 -24.18 -2.72
N PHE A 127 6.91 -23.46 -1.63
CA PHE A 127 7.88 -23.13 -0.59
C PHE A 127 7.27 -23.28 0.81
N PRO A 128 6.94 -24.50 1.26
CA PRO A 128 6.26 -24.71 2.55
C PRO A 128 7.07 -24.23 3.76
N GLU A 129 8.38 -24.06 3.62
CA GLU A 129 9.24 -23.52 4.67
C GLU A 129 8.96 -22.04 4.97
N LEU A 130 8.46 -21.28 4.00
CA LEU A 130 8.11 -19.86 4.16
C LEU A 130 6.71 -19.66 4.78
N GLY A 131 5.81 -20.64 4.60
CA GLY A 131 4.45 -20.57 5.14
C GLY A 131 4.39 -20.62 6.67
N GLN A 132 5.38 -21.23 7.32
CA GLN A 132 5.47 -21.30 8.79
C GLN A 132 5.78 -19.95 9.46
N LEU A 133 6.19 -18.94 8.73
CA LEU A 133 6.51 -17.59 9.23
C LEU A 133 5.31 -16.64 9.17
N SER A 134 4.18 -17.06 8.63
CA SER A 134 3.02 -16.21 8.45
C SER A 134 2.11 -16.23 9.68
N ASP A 135 2.32 -15.28 10.59
CA ASP A 135 1.38 -14.99 11.68
C ASP A 135 0.05 -14.50 11.13
N LEU A 136 -1.04 -15.15 11.54
CA LEU A 136 -2.41 -14.78 11.14
C LEU A 136 -2.71 -13.30 11.40
N THR A 137 -2.15 -12.75 12.48
CA THR A 137 -2.26 -11.34 12.85
C THR A 137 -1.60 -10.43 11.82
N MET A 138 -0.46 -10.85 11.26
CA MET A 138 0.27 -10.07 10.26
C MET A 138 -0.48 -10.04 8.93
N ILE A 139 -1.06 -11.16 8.51
CA ILE A 139 -1.86 -11.27 7.29
C ILE A 139 -3.14 -10.43 7.39
N THR A 140 -3.85 -10.50 8.53
CA THR A 140 -5.07 -9.69 8.72
C THR A 140 -4.78 -8.19 8.77
N ALA A 141 -3.68 -7.77 9.40
CA ALA A 141 -3.24 -6.38 9.39
C ALA A 141 -2.89 -5.89 7.98
N LEU A 142 -2.27 -6.74 7.17
CA LEU A 142 -1.92 -6.45 5.78
C LEU A 142 -3.18 -6.28 4.92
N PHE A 143 -4.18 -7.16 5.05
CA PHE A 143 -5.45 -7.05 4.34
C PHE A 143 -6.23 -5.79 4.73
N ALA A 144 -6.29 -5.48 6.04
CA ALA A 144 -6.90 -4.24 6.53
C ALA A 144 -6.19 -3.01 5.97
N GLY A 145 -4.85 -3.02 5.94
CA GLY A 145 -4.03 -1.96 5.36
C GLY A 145 -4.30 -1.74 3.87
N MET A 146 -4.43 -2.82 3.08
CA MET A 146 -4.73 -2.76 1.65
C MET A 146 -6.11 -2.13 1.40
N LEU A 147 -7.15 -2.56 2.14
CA LEU A 147 -8.48 -1.97 2.05
C LEU A 147 -8.46 -0.48 2.41
N PHE A 148 -7.80 -0.13 3.51
CA PHE A 148 -7.69 1.25 3.96
C PHE A 148 -6.97 2.13 2.93
N MET A 149 -5.84 1.67 2.39
CA MET A 149 -5.10 2.39 1.34
C MET A 149 -5.94 2.58 0.07
N GLY A 150 -6.64 1.54 -0.39
CA GLY A 150 -7.52 1.62 -1.57
C GLY A 150 -8.65 2.63 -1.38
N LEU A 151 -9.30 2.63 -0.22
CA LEU A 151 -10.34 3.58 0.13
C LEU A 151 -9.80 5.01 0.23
N CYS A 152 -8.70 5.23 0.93
CA CYS A 152 -8.06 6.54 1.09
C CYS A 152 -7.63 7.11 -0.26
N LEU A 153 -6.94 6.31 -1.08
CA LEU A 153 -6.48 6.75 -2.40
C LEU A 153 -7.65 7.16 -3.29
N SER A 154 -8.70 6.34 -3.36
CA SER A 154 -9.88 6.61 -4.17
C SER A 154 -10.62 7.85 -3.69
N LEU A 155 -10.83 8.00 -2.38
CA LEU A 155 -11.51 9.16 -1.80
C LEU A 155 -10.73 10.45 -2.02
N ILE A 156 -9.42 10.46 -1.74
CA ILE A 156 -8.57 11.65 -1.90
C ILE A 156 -8.53 12.05 -3.37
N SER A 157 -8.30 11.12 -4.29
CA SER A 157 -8.26 11.40 -5.72
C SER A 157 -9.58 11.93 -6.24
N THR A 158 -10.70 11.32 -5.82
CA THR A 158 -12.06 11.78 -6.19
C THR A 158 -12.33 13.17 -5.63
N PHE A 159 -12.02 13.41 -4.36
CA PHE A 159 -12.24 14.70 -3.73
C PHE A 159 -11.46 15.83 -4.41
N LEU A 160 -10.17 15.59 -4.70
CA LEU A 160 -9.32 16.57 -5.39
C LEU A 160 -9.82 16.86 -6.80
N ALA A 161 -10.20 15.82 -7.57
CA ALA A 161 -10.69 15.96 -8.93
C ALA A 161 -12.00 16.75 -8.99
N VAL A 162 -12.98 16.39 -8.15
CA VAL A 162 -14.27 17.06 -8.09
C VAL A 162 -14.12 18.52 -7.63
N ASN A 163 -13.29 18.75 -6.62
CA ASN A 163 -13.06 20.09 -6.08
C ASN A 163 -12.40 21.00 -7.12
N LYS A 164 -11.41 20.50 -7.84
CA LYS A 164 -10.73 21.22 -8.93
C LYS A 164 -11.71 21.59 -10.04
N TYR A 165 -12.56 20.65 -10.45
CA TYR A 165 -13.56 20.90 -11.51
C TYR A 165 -14.61 21.94 -11.11
N LEU A 166 -15.20 21.81 -9.91
CA LEU A 166 -16.21 22.76 -9.40
C LEU A 166 -15.64 24.18 -9.21
N ARG A 167 -14.35 24.29 -8.95
CA ARG A 167 -13.66 25.58 -8.81
C ARG A 167 -13.48 26.28 -10.16
N LEU A 168 -13.19 25.52 -11.21
CA LEU A 168 -13.03 26.05 -12.58
C LEU A 168 -14.37 26.50 -13.16
N THR A 169 -15.43 25.73 -12.95
CA THR A 169 -16.77 26.06 -13.47
C THR A 169 -17.41 27.27 -12.76
N SER A 170 -17.03 27.58 -11.52
CA SER A 170 -17.51 28.77 -10.83
C SER A 170 -16.82 30.07 -11.28
N GLY A 171 -15.67 29.97 -11.99
CA GLY A 171 -14.93 31.12 -12.52
C GLY A 171 -15.42 31.63 -13.87
N ASP A 172 -16.16 30.81 -14.64
CA ASP A 172 -16.69 31.16 -15.97
C ASP A 172 -18.06 31.87 -15.92
N LEU A 173 -18.53 32.26 -14.73
CA LEU A 173 -19.81 32.95 -14.52
C LEU A 173 -19.66 34.46 -14.28
N TYR A 174 -18.45 35.03 -14.47
CA TYR A 174 -18.21 36.48 -14.44
C TYR A 174 -17.53 36.92 -15.73
#